data_b3fe7cccdb561f59ad433b06d5c5d4ec
#
_entry.id   b3fe7cccdb561f59ad433b06d5c5d4ec
#
_cell.length_a   1.000
_cell.length_b   1.000
_cell.length_c   1.000
_cell.angle_alpha   90.00
_cell.angle_beta   90.00
_cell.angle_gamma   90.00
#
_symmetry.space_group_name_H-M   'P 1'
#
loop_
_entity.id
_entity.type
_entity.pdbx_description
1 polymer ?
#
loop_
_entity_poly.entity_id
_entity_poly.type
_entity_poly.pdbx_seq_one_letter_code
_entity_poly.pdbx_strand_id
1 'polypeptide(L)'
;TKNSDVIIITAGVPRKPGMSRDDLLGINLKIIKQVAEGIKKTSPNAFVICITNPLDVIVMALQKYSGLPKNKVIGMAGILDSSRFIYFLSQELKVPVSKIKSFVLGGHGDGMVAMLDSTEVEGKKIKDLVKEGSISQEKLDQIVDRTKKGGAEIVKYLEKGSAFYAPAASGVEMAESYLKD
;
A
#
# COMPACT_ATOMS: atom_id res chain seq x y z
N THR A 1 -3.50 -21.37 -10.86
CA THR A 1 -4.54 -20.40 -10.41
C THR A 1 -5.97 -20.81 -10.76
N LYS A 2 -6.22 -22.03 -11.27
CA LYS A 2 -7.58 -22.46 -11.59
C LYS A 2 -8.42 -22.56 -10.32
N ASN A 3 -9.58 -21.86 -10.29
CA ASN A 3 -10.50 -21.81 -9.15
C ASN A 3 -9.86 -21.32 -7.83
N SER A 4 -8.94 -20.36 -7.92
CA SER A 4 -8.40 -19.71 -6.70
C SER A 4 -9.43 -18.76 -6.11
N ASP A 5 -9.53 -18.73 -4.79
CA ASP A 5 -10.38 -17.79 -4.05
C ASP A 5 -9.72 -16.40 -3.95
N VAL A 6 -8.40 -16.37 -3.76
CA VAL A 6 -7.61 -15.14 -3.70
C VAL A 6 -6.41 -15.25 -4.65
N ILE A 7 -6.10 -14.16 -5.35
CA ILE A 7 -4.93 -14.01 -6.20
C ILE A 7 -4.18 -12.74 -5.82
N ILE A 8 -2.90 -12.89 -5.44
CA ILE A 8 -2.02 -11.75 -5.18
C ILE A 8 -1.12 -11.54 -6.40
N ILE A 9 -1.14 -10.34 -6.98
CA ILE A 9 -0.39 -10.00 -8.19
C ILE A 9 0.82 -9.14 -7.81
N THR A 10 2.01 -9.68 -8.09
CA THR A 10 3.30 -8.97 -8.00
C THR A 10 3.98 -8.86 -9.37
N ALA A 11 3.32 -9.37 -10.42
CA ALA A 11 3.86 -9.41 -11.79
C ALA A 11 4.07 -7.99 -12.33
N GLY A 12 5.28 -7.68 -12.72
CA GLY A 12 5.69 -6.39 -13.26
C GLY A 12 7.19 -6.22 -13.20
N VAL A 13 7.69 -5.15 -13.81
CA VAL A 13 9.10 -4.77 -13.73
C VAL A 13 9.27 -3.56 -12.80
N PRO A 14 10.34 -3.50 -12.01
CA PRO A 14 10.68 -2.31 -11.25
C PRO A 14 11.22 -1.22 -12.18
N ARG A 15 11.15 0.03 -11.74
CA ARG A 15 11.75 1.16 -12.49
C ARG A 15 13.27 0.99 -12.56
N LYS A 16 13.82 1.08 -13.77
CA LYS A 16 15.26 1.05 -14.01
C LYS A 16 15.80 2.48 -14.19
N PRO A 17 17.11 2.70 -13.95
CA PRO A 17 17.75 3.96 -14.29
C PRO A 17 17.52 4.32 -15.77
N GLY A 18 17.21 5.59 -16.05
CA GLY A 18 16.90 6.07 -17.39
C GLY A 18 15.49 5.81 -17.91
N MET A 19 14.68 5.01 -17.20
CA MET A 19 13.30 4.73 -17.59
C MET A 19 12.37 5.84 -17.11
N SER A 20 11.54 6.37 -18.01
CA SER A 20 10.48 7.30 -17.65
C SER A 20 9.34 6.59 -16.88
N ARG A 21 8.42 7.37 -16.27
CA ARG A 21 7.21 6.81 -15.66
C ARG A 21 6.29 6.18 -16.71
N ASP A 22 6.20 6.77 -17.89
CA ASP A 22 5.37 6.30 -19.00
C ASP A 22 5.89 5.00 -19.60
N ASP A 23 7.22 4.86 -19.75
CA ASP A 23 7.84 3.62 -20.19
C ASP A 23 7.54 2.46 -19.23
N LEU A 24 7.72 2.71 -17.93
CA LEU A 24 7.39 1.72 -16.90
C LEU A 24 5.91 1.31 -16.95
N LEU A 25 5.03 2.31 -17.06
CA LEU A 25 3.59 2.09 -17.15
C LEU A 25 3.26 1.27 -18.40
N GLY A 26 3.80 1.62 -19.56
CA GLY A 26 3.55 0.92 -20.81
C GLY A 26 3.97 -0.56 -20.77
N ILE A 27 5.11 -0.88 -20.13
CA ILE A 27 5.56 -2.25 -19.93
C ILE A 27 4.62 -3.02 -18.98
N ASN A 28 4.34 -2.42 -17.81
CA ASN A 28 3.52 -3.10 -16.80
C ASN A 28 2.07 -3.27 -17.25
N LEU A 29 1.51 -2.36 -18.04
CA LEU A 29 0.18 -2.54 -18.64
C LEU A 29 0.09 -3.76 -19.56
N LYS A 30 1.12 -4.04 -20.36
CA LYS A 30 1.17 -5.24 -21.21
C LYS A 30 1.19 -6.52 -20.37
N ILE A 31 2.01 -6.54 -19.30
CA ILE A 31 2.08 -7.68 -18.39
C ILE A 31 0.74 -7.90 -17.69
N ILE A 32 0.15 -6.84 -17.15
CA ILE A 32 -1.12 -6.90 -16.43
C ILE A 32 -2.28 -7.33 -17.33
N LYS A 33 -2.28 -6.94 -18.61
CA LYS A 33 -3.28 -7.42 -19.56
C LYS A 33 -3.26 -8.94 -19.69
N GLN A 34 -2.07 -9.53 -19.86
CA GLN A 34 -1.93 -10.99 -19.95
C GLN A 34 -2.37 -11.70 -18.64
N VAL A 35 -1.98 -11.15 -17.48
CA VAL A 35 -2.39 -11.67 -16.18
C VAL A 35 -3.91 -11.60 -16.01
N ALA A 36 -4.53 -10.48 -16.35
CA ALA A 36 -5.97 -10.27 -16.25
C ALA A 36 -6.76 -11.24 -17.14
N GLU A 37 -6.30 -11.45 -18.38
CA GLU A 37 -6.90 -12.43 -19.30
C GLU A 37 -6.79 -13.86 -18.74
N GLY A 38 -5.66 -14.20 -18.12
CA GLY A 38 -5.47 -15.47 -17.43
C GLY A 38 -6.44 -15.66 -16.26
N ILE A 39 -6.58 -14.64 -15.40
CA ILE A 39 -7.52 -14.66 -14.27
C ILE A 39 -8.96 -14.83 -14.76
N LYS A 40 -9.38 -14.02 -15.72
CA LYS A 40 -10.71 -14.12 -16.32
C LYS A 40 -11.04 -15.53 -16.78
N LYS A 41 -10.07 -16.23 -17.39
CA LYS A 41 -10.23 -17.58 -17.92
C LYS A 41 -10.23 -18.66 -16.84
N THR A 42 -9.44 -18.51 -15.80
CA THR A 42 -9.15 -19.60 -14.84
C THR A 42 -9.78 -19.43 -13.48
N SER A 43 -10.02 -18.19 -13.04
CA SER A 43 -10.51 -17.86 -11.70
C SER A 43 -11.41 -16.61 -11.70
N PRO A 44 -12.55 -16.65 -12.44
CA PRO A 44 -13.41 -15.48 -12.67
C PRO A 44 -14.11 -14.96 -11.41
N ASN A 45 -14.07 -15.72 -10.31
CA ASN A 45 -14.69 -15.35 -9.03
C ASN A 45 -13.66 -14.94 -7.96
N ALA A 46 -12.36 -14.98 -8.28
CA ALA A 46 -11.30 -14.69 -7.34
C ALA A 46 -11.35 -13.25 -6.83
N PHE A 47 -10.97 -13.08 -5.56
CA PHE A 47 -10.59 -11.78 -5.01
C PHE A 47 -9.14 -11.48 -5.39
N VAL A 48 -8.91 -10.34 -6.02
CA VAL A 48 -7.60 -10.01 -6.61
C VAL A 48 -6.97 -8.84 -5.88
N ILE A 49 -5.79 -9.06 -5.32
CA ILE A 49 -4.97 -8.06 -4.63
C ILE A 49 -3.77 -7.73 -5.52
N CYS A 50 -3.67 -6.50 -5.98
CA CYS A 50 -2.57 -6.02 -6.80
C CYS A 50 -1.53 -5.30 -5.97
N ILE A 51 -0.24 -5.65 -6.14
CA ILE A 51 0.91 -4.98 -5.50
C ILE A 51 1.76 -4.22 -6.53
N THR A 52 1.56 -4.52 -7.81
CA THR A 52 2.36 -3.97 -8.91
C THR A 52 2.19 -2.45 -9.08
N ASN A 53 3.31 -1.73 -9.19
CA ASN A 53 3.35 -0.29 -9.39
C ASN A 53 3.44 0.10 -10.90
N PRO A 54 2.94 1.30 -11.27
CA PRO A 54 2.25 2.31 -10.46
C PRO A 54 0.83 1.86 -10.08
N LEU A 55 0.58 1.66 -8.77
CA LEU A 55 -0.52 0.88 -8.24
C LEU A 55 -1.90 1.32 -8.75
N ASP A 56 -2.26 2.59 -8.58
CA ASP A 56 -3.62 3.07 -8.86
C ASP A 56 -4.02 2.81 -10.32
N VAL A 57 -3.12 3.10 -11.27
CA VAL A 57 -3.35 2.90 -12.70
C VAL A 57 -3.38 1.40 -13.06
N ILE A 58 -2.48 0.62 -12.45
CA ILE A 58 -2.42 -0.83 -12.69
C ILE A 58 -3.68 -1.54 -12.19
N VAL A 59 -4.20 -1.16 -11.01
CA VAL A 59 -5.46 -1.70 -10.48
C VAL A 59 -6.65 -1.37 -11.38
N MET A 60 -6.74 -0.13 -11.87
CA MET A 60 -7.78 0.26 -12.84
C MET A 60 -7.69 -0.56 -14.13
N ALA A 61 -6.49 -0.74 -14.67
CA ALA A 61 -6.26 -1.53 -15.88
C ALA A 61 -6.60 -3.02 -15.64
N LEU A 62 -6.17 -3.58 -14.52
CA LEU A 62 -6.46 -4.96 -14.13
C LEU A 62 -7.96 -5.22 -14.05
N GLN A 63 -8.70 -4.33 -13.39
CA GLN A 63 -10.15 -4.41 -13.31
C GLN A 63 -10.81 -4.35 -14.69
N LYS A 64 -10.38 -3.42 -15.55
CA LYS A 64 -10.89 -3.25 -16.91
C LYS A 64 -10.63 -4.50 -17.78
N TYR A 65 -9.42 -5.05 -17.73
CA TYR A 65 -9.03 -6.18 -18.57
C TYR A 65 -9.60 -7.52 -18.08
N SER A 66 -9.66 -7.73 -16.76
CA SER A 66 -10.24 -8.94 -16.20
C SER A 66 -11.77 -9.00 -16.33
N GLY A 67 -12.41 -7.82 -16.31
CA GLY A 67 -13.88 -7.73 -16.29
C GLY A 67 -14.50 -8.17 -14.96
N LEU A 68 -13.69 -8.34 -13.91
CA LEU A 68 -14.17 -8.67 -12.57
C LEU A 68 -14.94 -7.49 -11.96
N PRO A 69 -15.88 -7.74 -11.03
CA PRO A 69 -16.55 -6.68 -10.29
C PRO A 69 -15.56 -5.77 -9.52
N LYS A 70 -15.89 -4.49 -9.36
CA LYS A 70 -15.02 -3.51 -8.68
C LYS A 70 -14.60 -3.93 -7.27
N ASN A 71 -15.51 -4.55 -6.53
CA ASN A 71 -15.27 -5.04 -5.17
C ASN A 71 -14.41 -6.33 -5.11
N LYS A 72 -14.02 -6.87 -6.27
CA LYS A 72 -13.16 -8.06 -6.36
C LYS A 72 -11.72 -7.73 -6.78
N VAL A 73 -11.42 -6.48 -7.14
CA VAL A 73 -10.08 -6.07 -7.59
C VAL A 73 -9.64 -4.86 -6.78
N ILE A 74 -8.65 -5.05 -5.93
CA ILE A 74 -8.13 -4.02 -5.04
C ILE A 74 -6.61 -3.88 -5.14
N GLY A 75 -6.10 -2.73 -4.74
CA GLY A 75 -4.68 -2.45 -4.59
C GLY A 75 -4.22 -2.58 -3.14
N MET A 76 -3.05 -3.15 -2.92
CA MET A 76 -2.38 -3.16 -1.63
C MET A 76 -1.65 -1.82 -1.46
N ALA A 77 -2.19 -0.93 -0.65
CA ALA A 77 -1.66 0.41 -0.38
C ALA A 77 -1.88 0.82 1.09
N GLY A 78 -3.10 1.19 1.45
CA GLY A 78 -3.43 1.80 2.73
C GLY A 78 -2.98 1.00 3.95
N ILE A 79 -3.05 -0.32 3.90
CA ILE A 79 -2.57 -1.19 4.98
C ILE A 79 -1.06 -1.04 5.21
N LEU A 80 -0.26 -1.01 4.13
CA LEU A 80 1.18 -0.79 4.18
C LEU A 80 1.52 0.64 4.63
N ASP A 81 0.84 1.62 4.08
CA ASP A 81 1.11 3.03 4.36
C ASP A 81 0.71 3.38 5.80
N SER A 82 -0.40 2.82 6.29
CA SER A 82 -0.83 2.94 7.68
C SER A 82 0.17 2.30 8.64
N SER A 83 0.67 1.11 8.34
CA SER A 83 1.65 0.43 9.18
C SER A 83 2.96 1.22 9.29
N ARG A 84 3.41 1.87 8.22
CA ARG A 84 4.57 2.78 8.24
C ARG A 84 4.33 3.99 9.13
N PHE A 85 3.18 4.64 8.97
CA PHE A 85 2.81 5.81 9.77
C PHE A 85 2.72 5.46 11.26
N ILE A 86 2.04 4.37 11.60
CA ILE A 86 1.94 3.85 12.96
C ILE A 86 3.33 3.52 13.53
N TYR A 87 4.19 2.88 12.75
CA TYR A 87 5.55 2.55 13.16
C TYR A 87 6.37 3.80 13.46
N PHE A 88 6.34 4.82 12.62
CA PHE A 88 7.08 6.06 12.85
C PHE A 88 6.56 6.84 14.06
N LEU A 89 5.26 6.87 14.28
CA LEU A 89 4.67 7.42 15.52
C LEU A 89 5.12 6.64 16.76
N SER A 90 5.11 5.30 16.67
CA SER A 90 5.55 4.42 17.74
C SER A 90 7.01 4.70 18.16
N GLN A 91 7.89 4.87 17.18
CA GLN A 91 9.30 5.18 17.45
C GLN A 91 9.49 6.55 18.10
N GLU A 92 8.75 7.55 17.64
CA GLU A 92 8.82 8.91 18.17
C GLU A 92 8.27 9.02 19.60
N LEU A 93 7.08 8.47 19.81
CA LEU A 93 6.37 8.55 21.08
C LEU A 93 6.81 7.46 22.09
N LYS A 94 7.65 6.51 21.65
CA LYS A 94 8.09 5.35 22.45
C LYS A 94 6.94 4.53 23.01
N VAL A 95 5.89 4.37 22.22
CA VAL A 95 4.67 3.64 22.55
C VAL A 95 4.58 2.41 21.61
N PRO A 96 4.17 1.23 22.10
CA PRO A 96 3.99 0.06 21.25
C PRO A 96 3.01 0.31 20.09
N VAL A 97 3.29 -0.23 18.90
CA VAL A 97 2.42 -0.09 17.71
C VAL A 97 0.97 -0.51 17.99
N SER A 98 0.77 -1.51 18.84
CA SER A 98 -0.56 -1.99 19.25
C SER A 98 -1.41 -0.98 20.03
N LYS A 99 -0.80 0.09 20.53
CA LYS A 99 -1.46 1.20 21.24
C LYS A 99 -1.80 2.39 20.34
N ILE A 100 -1.47 2.30 19.05
CA ILE A 100 -1.73 3.36 18.08
C ILE A 100 -2.79 2.89 17.10
N LYS A 101 -3.85 3.68 16.96
CA LYS A 101 -4.91 3.49 15.97
C LYS A 101 -4.81 4.61 14.95
N SER A 102 -4.51 4.28 13.72
CA SER A 102 -4.43 5.24 12.62
C SER A 102 -4.57 4.56 11.29
N PHE A 103 -4.87 5.33 10.27
CA PHE A 103 -4.86 4.86 8.88
C PHE A 103 -4.48 5.98 7.91
N VAL A 104 -3.98 5.56 6.76
CA VAL A 104 -3.59 6.40 5.65
C VAL A 104 -4.51 6.08 4.48
N LEU A 105 -5.07 7.11 3.86
CA LEU A 105 -5.96 7.02 2.70
C LEU A 105 -5.36 7.77 1.51
N GLY A 106 -6.09 7.81 0.39
CA GLY A 106 -5.71 8.52 -0.82
C GLY A 106 -4.92 7.66 -1.79
N GLY A 107 -4.29 8.29 -2.78
CA GLY A 107 -3.48 7.62 -3.80
C GLY A 107 -2.17 7.09 -3.22
N HIS A 108 -1.69 5.95 -3.72
CA HIS A 108 -0.43 5.36 -3.25
C HIS A 108 0.78 6.13 -3.79
N GLY A 109 1.35 7.02 -2.97
CA GLY A 109 2.45 7.93 -3.31
C GLY A 109 2.24 9.32 -2.71
N ASP A 110 2.51 10.37 -3.50
CA ASP A 110 2.40 11.77 -3.03
C ASP A 110 0.97 12.16 -2.62
N GLY A 111 -0.04 11.44 -3.14
CA GLY A 111 -1.45 11.61 -2.81
C GLY A 111 -1.91 10.98 -1.50
N MET A 112 -1.03 10.40 -0.71
CA MET A 112 -1.36 9.85 0.62
C MET A 112 -1.80 10.94 1.59
N VAL A 113 -2.79 10.61 2.41
CA VAL A 113 -3.30 11.46 3.48
C VAL A 113 -3.37 10.65 4.77
N ALA A 114 -2.52 11.00 5.74
CA ALA A 114 -2.62 10.45 7.09
C ALA A 114 -3.84 11.05 7.80
N MET A 115 -4.70 10.21 8.31
CA MET A 115 -5.98 10.60 8.92
C MET A 115 -5.77 11.06 10.37
N LEU A 116 -5.13 12.24 10.55
CA LEU A 116 -4.74 12.75 11.87
C LEU A 116 -5.94 12.93 12.82
N ASP A 117 -7.11 13.32 12.29
CA ASP A 117 -8.32 13.53 13.10
C ASP A 117 -8.83 12.25 13.77
N SER A 118 -8.59 11.11 13.15
CA SER A 118 -8.94 9.78 13.67
C SER A 118 -7.77 9.05 14.32
N THR A 119 -6.55 9.64 14.31
CA THR A 119 -5.37 9.03 14.90
C THR A 119 -5.42 9.12 16.43
N GLU A 120 -5.28 7.96 17.07
CA GLU A 120 -5.24 7.82 18.52
C GLU A 120 -3.98 7.07 18.98
N VAL A 121 -3.42 7.53 20.08
CA VAL A 121 -2.27 6.91 20.76
C VAL A 121 -2.67 6.69 22.21
N GLU A 122 -2.70 5.44 22.67
CA GLU A 122 -3.17 5.07 24.01
C GLU A 122 -4.55 5.65 24.37
N GLY A 123 -5.43 5.78 23.35
CA GLY A 123 -6.78 6.31 23.51
C GLY A 123 -6.89 7.84 23.48
N LYS A 124 -5.77 8.57 23.41
CA LYS A 124 -5.75 10.03 23.23
C LYS A 124 -5.66 10.40 21.74
N LYS A 125 -6.33 11.45 21.32
CA LYS A 125 -6.19 11.98 19.96
C LYS A 125 -4.80 12.57 19.74
N ILE A 126 -4.21 12.34 18.58
CA ILE A 126 -2.88 12.88 18.25
C ILE A 126 -2.83 14.41 18.35
N LYS A 127 -3.93 15.10 18.02
CA LYS A 127 -4.05 16.55 18.14
C LYS A 127 -3.96 17.05 19.59
N ASP A 128 -4.41 16.26 20.55
CA ASP A 128 -4.31 16.61 21.95
C ASP A 128 -2.88 16.39 22.46
N LEU A 129 -2.19 15.35 22.00
CA LEU A 129 -0.77 15.14 22.27
C LEU A 129 0.11 16.27 21.71
N VAL A 130 -0.27 16.85 20.58
CA VAL A 130 0.41 18.07 20.06
C VAL A 130 0.17 19.25 20.98
N LYS A 131 -1.06 19.49 21.44
CA LYS A 131 -1.38 20.60 22.37
C LYS A 131 -0.68 20.46 23.74
N GLU A 132 -0.57 19.22 24.23
CA GLU A 132 0.11 18.87 25.47
C GLU A 132 1.65 18.95 25.36
N GLY A 133 2.20 19.10 24.14
CA GLY A 133 3.64 19.13 23.88
C GLY A 133 4.33 17.78 23.88
N SER A 134 3.58 16.66 23.89
CA SER A 134 4.14 15.30 23.80
C SER A 134 4.79 15.02 22.45
N ILE A 135 4.32 15.68 21.40
CA ILE A 135 4.92 15.72 20.06
C ILE A 135 4.71 17.12 19.48
N SER A 136 5.72 17.67 18.79
CA SER A 136 5.53 18.94 18.10
C SER A 136 4.79 18.75 16.77
N GLN A 137 4.07 19.79 16.30
CA GLN A 137 3.43 19.75 14.98
C GLN A 137 4.46 19.53 13.88
N GLU A 138 5.61 20.19 13.95
CA GLU A 138 6.70 20.01 12.99
C GLU A 138 7.15 18.54 12.89
N LYS A 139 7.29 17.87 14.04
CA LYS A 139 7.69 16.47 14.08
C LYS A 139 6.61 15.55 13.50
N LEU A 140 5.35 15.83 13.78
CA LEU A 140 4.23 15.09 13.18
C LEU A 140 4.22 15.24 11.67
N ASP A 141 4.43 16.46 11.16
CA ASP A 141 4.50 16.73 9.71
C ASP A 141 5.69 16.00 9.05
N GLN A 142 6.86 15.94 9.73
CA GLN A 142 8.02 15.16 9.28
C GLN A 142 7.70 13.66 9.20
N ILE A 143 6.94 13.11 10.16
CA ILE A 143 6.52 11.71 10.15
C ILE A 143 5.56 11.44 9.00
N VAL A 144 4.61 12.33 8.74
CA VAL A 144 3.70 12.23 7.59
C VAL A 144 4.49 12.23 6.27
N ASP A 145 5.43 13.16 6.12
CA ASP A 145 6.28 13.24 4.91
C ASP A 145 7.16 11.99 4.75
N ARG A 146 7.77 11.50 5.82
CA ARG A 146 8.54 10.25 5.82
C ARG A 146 7.69 9.03 5.42
N THR A 147 6.44 8.99 5.87
CA THR A 147 5.49 7.92 5.49
C THR A 147 5.28 7.90 3.98
N LYS A 148 5.06 9.05 3.35
CA LYS A 148 4.94 9.18 1.89
C LYS A 148 6.18 8.70 1.15
N LYS A 149 7.35 8.96 1.70
CA LYS A 149 8.67 8.63 1.12
C LYS A 149 9.20 7.26 1.54
N GLY A 150 8.48 6.50 2.37
CA GLY A 150 8.97 5.25 2.96
C GLY A 150 9.42 4.20 1.94
N GLY A 151 8.76 4.09 0.79
CA GLY A 151 9.19 3.21 -0.29
C GLY A 151 10.54 3.63 -0.89
N ALA A 152 10.74 4.93 -1.12
CA ALA A 152 12.00 5.47 -1.64
C ALA A 152 13.15 5.33 -0.63
N GLU A 153 12.86 5.49 0.67
CA GLU A 153 13.83 5.28 1.75
C GLU A 153 14.37 3.84 1.72
N ILE A 154 13.50 2.83 1.57
CA ILE A 154 13.91 1.43 1.49
C ILE A 154 14.74 1.13 0.23
N VAL A 155 14.32 1.66 -0.93
CA VAL A 155 15.08 1.51 -2.18
C VAL A 155 16.50 2.08 -2.05
N LYS A 156 16.65 3.20 -1.35
CA LYS A 156 17.97 3.79 -1.07
C LYS A 156 18.88 2.87 -0.26
N TYR A 157 18.33 2.14 0.73
CA TYR A 157 19.11 1.19 1.53
C TYR A 157 19.41 -0.11 0.80
N LEU A 158 18.49 -0.57 -0.05
CA LEU A 158 18.65 -1.82 -0.79
C LEU A 158 19.56 -1.69 -2.03
N GLU A 159 19.76 -0.46 -2.53
CA GLU A 159 20.51 -0.12 -3.75
C GLU A 159 19.94 -0.78 -5.02
N LYS A 160 19.36 -1.97 -4.92
CA LYS A 160 18.71 -2.72 -6.01
C LYS A 160 17.36 -3.28 -5.56
N GLY A 161 16.36 -3.20 -6.44
CA GLY A 161 15.01 -3.72 -6.18
C GLY A 161 14.09 -2.71 -5.50
N SER A 162 13.12 -3.21 -4.76
CA SER A 162 12.12 -2.43 -4.02
C SER A 162 11.80 -3.11 -2.69
N ALA A 163 11.05 -2.42 -1.81
CA ALA A 163 10.54 -3.03 -0.59
C ALA A 163 9.72 -4.30 -0.93
N PHE A 164 9.90 -5.38 -0.18
CA PHE A 164 9.19 -6.64 -0.43
C PHE A 164 8.65 -7.31 0.84
N TYR A 165 9.32 -7.26 1.98
CA TYR A 165 8.81 -7.88 3.22
C TYR A 165 7.49 -7.28 3.70
N ALA A 166 7.45 -5.97 3.93
CA ALA A 166 6.24 -5.31 4.40
C ALA A 166 5.11 -5.33 3.36
N PRO A 167 5.35 -5.10 2.05
CA PRO A 167 4.36 -5.33 1.00
C PRO A 167 3.80 -6.75 0.97
N ALA A 168 4.64 -7.78 1.14
CA ALA A 168 4.19 -9.17 1.18
C ALA A 168 3.32 -9.45 2.40
N ALA A 169 3.73 -9.03 3.60
CA ALA A 169 2.96 -9.16 4.83
C ALA A 169 1.60 -8.47 4.70
N SER A 170 1.57 -7.24 4.16
CA SER A 170 0.33 -6.49 3.92
C SER A 170 -0.60 -7.20 2.95
N GLY A 171 -0.07 -7.76 1.87
CA GLY A 171 -0.87 -8.54 0.92
C GLY A 171 -1.46 -9.82 1.53
N VAL A 172 -0.71 -10.50 2.39
CA VAL A 172 -1.19 -11.68 3.12
C VAL A 172 -2.27 -11.29 4.11
N GLU A 173 -2.10 -10.22 4.88
CA GLU A 173 -3.10 -9.74 5.85
C GLU A 173 -4.42 -9.36 5.16
N MET A 174 -4.36 -8.73 3.97
CA MET A 174 -5.56 -8.47 3.16
C MET A 174 -6.24 -9.76 2.69
N ALA A 175 -5.46 -10.76 2.27
CA ALA A 175 -5.98 -12.05 1.87
C ALA A 175 -6.62 -12.81 3.03
N GLU A 176 -5.99 -12.81 4.19
CA GLU A 176 -6.54 -13.41 5.42
C GLU A 176 -7.85 -12.73 5.84
N SER A 177 -7.91 -11.40 5.80
CA SER A 177 -9.12 -10.64 6.12
C SER A 177 -10.28 -11.07 5.23
N TYR A 178 -10.04 -11.12 3.92
CA TYR A 178 -11.06 -11.56 2.95
C TYR A 178 -11.51 -13.01 3.12
N LEU A 179 -10.63 -13.91 3.55
CA LEU A 179 -10.95 -15.34 3.70
C LEU A 179 -11.62 -15.69 5.03
N LYS A 180 -11.51 -14.81 6.04
CA LYS A 180 -12.06 -15.02 7.39
C LYS A 180 -13.42 -14.35 7.62
N ASP A 181 -13.79 -13.39 6.78
CA ASP A 181 -15.08 -12.70 6.75
C ASP A 181 -16.08 -13.45 5.84
#